data_1ec686640f3786ed1cff5dbabd428f57
#
_entry.id   1ec686640f3786ed1cff5dbabd428f57
#
_cell.length_a   1.000
_cell.length_b   1.000
_cell.length_c   1.000
_cell.angle_alpha   90.00
_cell.angle_beta   90.00
_cell.angle_gamma   90.00
#
_symmetry.space_group_name_H-M   'P 1'
#
loop_
_entity.id
_entity.type
_entity.pdbx_description
1 polymer ?
#
loop_
_entity_poly.entity_id
_entity_poly.type
_entity_poly.pdbx_seq_one_letter_code
_entity_poly.pdbx_strand_id
1 'polypeptide(L)'
;MAAHLAGVIAAHTTLPVIGIPMASAPFNGLDSLLAMVQMPPGIPVATVTAGSAGGKNAALLAVEMLALADESLAAKLKAFRQEQADKVLADDAALQESLQ
;
A
#
# COMPACT_ATOMS: atom_id res chain seq x y z
N MET A 1 12.37 0.83 16.55
CA MET A 1 13.48 1.63 15.97
C MET A 1 13.40 1.56 14.46
N ALA A 2 13.52 2.69 13.79
CA ALA A 2 13.50 2.76 12.34
C ALA A 2 14.93 2.67 11.79
N ALA A 3 15.21 1.68 10.94
CA ALA A 3 16.48 1.57 10.22
C ALA A 3 16.42 2.18 8.80
N HIS A 4 15.23 2.54 8.34
CA HIS A 4 14.94 3.17 7.06
C HIS A 4 15.57 2.44 5.84
N LEU A 5 15.43 1.14 5.81
CA LEU A 5 15.92 0.29 4.72
C LEU A 5 15.40 0.74 3.34
N ALA A 6 14.12 1.14 3.27
CA ALA A 6 13.51 1.63 2.03
C ALA A 6 14.27 2.84 1.44
N GLY A 7 14.71 3.78 2.28
CA GLY A 7 15.50 4.93 1.84
C GLY A 7 16.88 4.55 1.33
N VAL A 8 17.54 3.59 1.98
CA VAL A 8 18.84 3.06 1.51
C VAL A 8 18.67 2.41 0.15
N ILE A 9 17.64 1.59 -0.04
CA ILE A 9 17.36 0.96 -1.34
C ILE A 9 17.05 2.02 -2.40
N ALA A 10 16.22 3.01 -2.09
CA ALA A 10 15.88 4.07 -3.02
C ALA A 10 17.10 4.89 -3.48
N ALA A 11 18.11 5.04 -2.65
CA ALA A 11 19.36 5.71 -3.00
C ALA A 11 20.23 4.91 -4.00
N HIS A 12 19.98 3.61 -4.14
CA HIS A 12 20.77 2.71 -4.98
C HIS A 12 20.05 2.20 -6.23
N THR A 13 18.84 2.66 -6.50
CA THR A 13 18.05 2.24 -7.66
C THR A 13 17.22 3.38 -8.22
N THR A 14 16.88 3.32 -9.49
CA THR A 14 15.89 4.19 -10.14
C THR A 14 14.51 3.54 -10.25
N LEU A 15 14.36 2.29 -9.78
CA LEU A 15 13.06 1.63 -9.69
C LEU A 15 12.21 2.29 -8.60
N PRO A 16 10.88 2.31 -8.76
CA PRO A 16 9.98 2.72 -7.70
C PRO A 16 10.21 1.89 -6.42
N VAL A 17 10.37 2.56 -5.28
CA VAL A 17 10.50 1.92 -3.98
C VAL A 17 9.29 2.23 -3.14
N ILE A 18 8.69 1.20 -2.57
CA ILE A 18 7.50 1.28 -1.72
C ILE A 18 7.90 0.90 -0.31
N GLY A 19 7.71 1.80 0.64
CA GLY A 19 7.99 1.58 2.05
C GLY A 19 6.72 1.30 2.85
N ILE A 20 6.80 0.32 3.75
CA ILE A 20 5.73 -0.03 4.69
C ILE A 20 6.22 0.32 6.09
N PRO A 21 5.65 1.34 6.76
CA PRO A 21 6.02 1.65 8.13
C PRO A 21 5.64 0.51 9.07
N MET A 22 6.59 0.05 9.88
CA MET A 22 6.35 -1.01 10.84
C MET A 22 6.38 -0.44 12.27
N ALA A 23 5.38 -0.85 13.06
CA ALA A 23 5.30 -0.44 14.44
C ALA A 23 6.41 -1.08 15.28
N SER A 24 7.12 -0.28 16.06
CA SER A 24 8.11 -0.74 17.01
C SER A 24 8.19 0.23 18.20
N ALA A 25 8.55 -0.31 19.37
CA ALA A 25 8.78 0.50 20.57
C ALA A 25 10.00 1.43 20.37
N PRO A 26 10.03 2.61 21.06
CA PRO A 26 9.01 3.12 21.97
C PRO A 26 7.91 3.98 21.31
N PHE A 27 8.04 4.34 20.03
CA PHE A 27 7.16 5.32 19.38
C PHE A 27 6.02 4.70 18.56
N ASN A 28 5.77 3.39 18.67
CA ASN A 28 4.68 2.69 17.99
C ASN A 28 4.62 2.88 16.46
N GLY A 29 5.79 3.06 15.83
CA GLY A 29 5.90 3.22 14.37
C GLY A 29 5.88 4.66 13.88
N LEU A 30 5.72 5.66 14.74
CA LEU A 30 5.79 7.06 14.33
C LEU A 30 7.16 7.42 13.74
N ASP A 31 8.23 6.92 14.35
CA ASP A 31 9.61 7.07 13.86
C ASP A 31 9.80 6.43 12.48
N SER A 32 9.24 5.24 12.26
CA SER A 32 9.27 4.57 10.96
C SER A 32 8.52 5.35 9.89
N LEU A 33 7.32 5.83 10.22
CA LEU A 33 6.50 6.63 9.31
C LEU A 33 7.22 7.92 8.90
N LEU A 34 7.71 8.68 9.87
CA LEU A 34 8.38 9.95 9.61
C LEU A 34 9.68 9.77 8.82
N ALA A 35 10.45 8.72 9.10
CA ALA A 35 11.66 8.42 8.35
C ALA A 35 11.38 8.09 6.88
N MET A 36 10.27 7.40 6.58
CA MET A 36 9.90 7.04 5.21
C MET A 36 9.26 8.19 4.44
N VAL A 37 8.42 8.99 5.10
CA VAL A 37 7.71 10.11 4.46
C VAL A 37 8.64 11.29 4.18
N GLN A 38 9.57 11.57 5.09
CA GLN A 38 10.48 12.71 5.00
C GLN A 38 11.77 12.38 4.23
N MET A 39 11.62 11.96 2.98
CA MET A 39 12.75 11.72 2.09
C MET A 39 13.29 13.03 1.51
N PRO A 40 14.61 13.11 1.26
CA PRO A 40 15.21 14.29 0.63
C PRO A 40 14.73 14.48 -0.82
N PRO A 41 14.68 15.72 -1.33
CA PRO A 41 14.32 15.96 -2.72
C PRO A 41 15.21 15.17 -3.69
N GLY A 42 14.60 14.46 -4.62
CA GLY A 42 15.29 13.66 -5.64
C GLY A 42 15.33 12.16 -5.37
N ILE A 43 15.07 11.70 -4.16
CA ILE A 43 15.05 10.27 -3.80
C ILE A 43 13.72 9.96 -3.08
N PRO A 44 12.61 9.78 -3.82
CA PRO A 44 11.32 9.52 -3.22
C PRO A 44 11.15 8.06 -2.79
N VAL A 45 10.37 7.85 -1.73
CA VAL A 45 9.84 6.54 -1.32
C VAL A 45 8.32 6.66 -1.23
N ALA A 46 7.60 5.80 -1.95
CA ALA A 46 6.15 5.71 -1.84
C ALA A 46 5.79 5.03 -0.52
N THR A 47 5.23 5.77 0.42
CA THR A 47 4.87 5.26 1.75
C THR A 47 3.40 4.88 1.80
N VAL A 48 3.09 3.66 2.21
CA VAL A 48 1.74 3.13 2.30
C VAL A 48 1.30 2.93 3.76
N THR A 49 0.12 2.36 3.95
CA THR A 49 -0.44 2.05 5.27
C THR A 49 0.54 1.26 6.15
N ALA A 50 0.61 1.62 7.41
CA ALA A 50 1.46 0.93 8.38
C ALA A 50 1.00 -0.50 8.68
N GLY A 51 1.94 -1.38 9.00
CA GLY A 51 1.68 -2.75 9.44
C GLY A 51 1.23 -3.69 8.33
N SER A 52 0.50 -4.75 8.70
CA SER A 52 0.10 -5.83 7.76
C SER A 52 -0.79 -5.36 6.61
N ALA A 53 -1.68 -4.39 6.85
CA ALA A 53 -2.50 -3.79 5.81
C ALA A 53 -1.63 -3.08 4.74
N GLY A 54 -0.48 -2.55 5.14
CA GLY A 54 0.51 -1.96 4.24
C GLY A 54 1.08 -2.95 3.25
N GLY A 55 1.25 -4.21 3.64
CA GLY A 55 1.71 -5.27 2.74
C GLY A 55 0.78 -5.45 1.54
N LYS A 56 -0.53 -5.50 1.80
CA LYS A 56 -1.54 -5.57 0.74
C LYS A 56 -1.54 -4.32 -0.14
N ASN A 57 -1.52 -3.15 0.46
CA ASN A 57 -1.52 -1.89 -0.28
C ASN A 57 -0.23 -1.68 -1.08
N ALA A 58 0.92 -2.09 -0.55
CA ALA A 58 2.19 -2.05 -1.30
C ALA A 58 2.15 -2.95 -2.53
N ALA A 59 1.64 -4.18 -2.39
CA ALA A 59 1.47 -5.10 -3.50
C ALA A 59 0.52 -4.55 -4.57
N LEU A 60 -0.62 -3.99 -4.16
CA LEU A 60 -1.58 -3.38 -5.09
C LEU A 60 -0.98 -2.17 -5.80
N LEU A 61 -0.26 -1.30 -5.10
CA LEU A 61 0.41 -0.15 -5.71
C LEU A 61 1.48 -0.60 -6.74
N ALA A 62 2.25 -1.64 -6.43
CA ALA A 62 3.19 -2.23 -7.38
C ALA A 62 2.47 -2.79 -8.62
N VAL A 63 1.34 -3.47 -8.45
CA VAL A 63 0.49 -3.94 -9.55
C VAL A 63 -0.04 -2.77 -10.38
N GLU A 64 -0.49 -1.68 -9.75
CA GLU A 64 -0.94 -0.47 -10.45
C GLU A 64 0.18 0.12 -11.32
N MET A 65 1.41 0.20 -10.82
CA MET A 65 2.57 0.66 -11.58
C MET A 65 2.86 -0.24 -12.79
N LEU A 66 2.89 -1.56 -12.58
CA LEU A 66 3.13 -2.54 -13.65
C LEU A 66 2.00 -2.57 -14.69
N ALA A 67 0.77 -2.35 -14.27
CA ALA A 67 -0.40 -2.34 -15.13
C ALA A 67 -0.43 -1.15 -16.11
N LEU A 68 0.38 -0.13 -15.92
CA LEU A 68 0.52 0.97 -16.88
C LEU A 68 1.05 0.50 -18.25
N ALA A 69 1.82 -0.59 -18.28
CA ALA A 69 2.40 -1.19 -19.49
C ALA A 69 1.91 -2.62 -19.75
N ASP A 70 0.93 -3.12 -19.01
CA ASP A 70 0.41 -4.48 -19.11
C ASP A 70 -1.12 -4.47 -19.04
N GLU A 71 -1.78 -4.59 -20.21
CA GLU A 71 -3.24 -4.55 -20.33
C GLU A 71 -3.91 -5.73 -19.61
N SER A 72 -3.30 -6.92 -19.61
CA SER A 72 -3.82 -8.10 -18.90
C SER A 72 -3.84 -7.85 -17.40
N LEU A 73 -2.79 -7.26 -16.86
CA LEU A 73 -2.70 -6.92 -15.45
C LEU A 73 -3.69 -5.80 -15.08
N ALA A 74 -3.85 -4.81 -15.95
CA ALA A 74 -4.84 -3.74 -15.77
C ALA A 74 -6.28 -4.30 -15.72
N ALA A 75 -6.60 -5.27 -16.58
CA ALA A 75 -7.91 -5.93 -16.56
C ALA A 75 -8.15 -6.70 -15.25
N LYS A 76 -7.16 -7.45 -14.77
CA LYS A 76 -7.23 -8.16 -13.49
C LYS A 76 -7.43 -7.21 -12.32
N LEU A 77 -6.77 -6.06 -12.33
CA LEU A 77 -6.91 -5.05 -11.28
C LEU A 77 -8.34 -4.46 -11.26
N LYS A 78 -8.93 -4.20 -12.43
CA LYS A 78 -10.33 -3.75 -12.53
C LYS A 78 -11.29 -4.82 -11.99
N ALA A 79 -11.10 -6.08 -12.37
CA ALA A 79 -11.92 -7.19 -11.87
C ALA A 79 -11.81 -7.30 -10.33
N PHE A 80 -10.62 -7.23 -9.78
CA PHE A 80 -10.40 -7.25 -8.34
C PHE A 80 -11.16 -6.12 -7.62
N ARG A 81 -11.15 -4.90 -8.15
CA ARG A 81 -11.91 -3.79 -7.57
C ARG A 81 -13.42 -3.97 -7.68
N GLN A 82 -13.89 -4.57 -8.78
CA GLN A 82 -15.31 -4.90 -8.94
C GLN A 82 -15.75 -5.95 -7.91
N GLU A 83 -14.96 -7.01 -7.70
CA GLU A 83 -15.24 -8.01 -6.67
C GLU A 83 -15.34 -7.40 -5.26
N GLN A 84 -14.49 -6.43 -4.94
CA GLN A 84 -14.57 -5.71 -3.67
C GLN A 84 -15.86 -4.90 -3.54
N ALA A 85 -16.27 -4.21 -4.60
CA ALA A 85 -17.52 -3.46 -4.63
C ALA A 85 -18.75 -4.38 -4.48
N ASP A 86 -18.76 -5.49 -5.22
CA ASP A 86 -19.84 -6.49 -5.17
C ASP A 86 -19.99 -7.10 -3.77
N LYS A 87 -18.86 -7.36 -3.11
CA LYS A 87 -18.86 -7.83 -1.73
C LYS A 87 -19.50 -6.82 -0.76
N VAL A 88 -19.14 -5.54 -0.87
CA VAL A 88 -19.73 -4.49 -0.03
C VAL A 88 -21.24 -4.38 -0.26
N LEU A 89 -21.69 -4.45 -1.51
CA LEU A 89 -23.12 -4.44 -1.84
C LEU A 89 -23.86 -5.65 -1.29
N ALA A 90 -23.25 -6.83 -1.33
CA ALA A 90 -23.84 -8.04 -0.76
C ALA A 90 -23.91 -7.96 0.78
N ASP A 91 -22.87 -7.45 1.43
CA ASP A 91 -22.85 -7.25 2.89
C ASP A 91 -23.92 -6.22 3.33
N ASP A 92 -24.09 -5.13 2.57
CA ASP A 92 -25.14 -4.13 2.80
C ASP A 92 -26.54 -4.75 2.65
N ALA A 93 -26.80 -5.51 1.58
CA ALA A 93 -28.07 -6.18 1.37
C ALA A 93 -28.42 -7.13 2.53
N ALA A 94 -27.44 -7.92 2.99
CA ALA A 94 -27.62 -8.81 4.12
C ALA A 94 -27.93 -8.06 5.42
N LEU A 95 -27.28 -6.91 5.64
CA LEU A 95 -27.56 -6.06 6.77
C LEU A 95 -28.99 -5.48 6.72
N GLN A 96 -29.42 -4.99 5.55
CA GLN A 96 -30.78 -4.44 5.38
C GLN A 96 -31.85 -5.50 5.64
N GLU A 97 -31.66 -6.74 5.19
CA GLU A 97 -32.55 -7.86 5.52
C GLU A 97 -32.61 -8.13 7.02
N SER A 98 -31.49 -8.05 7.73
CA SER A 98 -31.41 -8.31 9.17
C SER A 98 -32.11 -7.25 10.03
N LEU A 99 -32.36 -6.06 9.47
CA LEU A 99 -33.01 -4.94 10.15
C LEU A 99 -34.54 -4.90 9.93
N GLN A 100 -35.07 -5.77 9.08
CA GLN A 100 -36.52 -5.91 8.82
C GLN A 100 -37.13 -6.95 9.77
#